data_070ed8b8b53af2fa15b2b6ddbfd96c5a
#
_entry.id   070ed8b8b53af2fa15b2b6ddbfd96c5a
#
_cell.length_a   1.000
_cell.length_b   1.000
_cell.length_c   1.000
_cell.angle_alpha   90.00
_cell.angle_beta   90.00
_cell.angle_gamma   90.00
#
_symmetry.space_group_name_H-M   'P 1'
#
loop_
_entity.id
_entity.type
_entity.pdbx_description
1 polymer ?
#
loop_
_entity_poly.entity_id
_entity_poly.type
_entity_poly.pdbx_seq_one_letter_code
_entity_poly.pdbx_strand_id
1 'polypeptide(L)'
;DIAYSEYCTEPEDRGHSDGQKIWQNRMVREGDWKLIYYHGMPSQLFNLADDPGEIDDLIDHPEHAAVAERLTALVLEEWDPEWVESQIRGQSADLGITIPWAAKTKPADTIRWDLNPEWDYLDQPQA
;
A
#
# COMPACT_ATOMS: atom_id res chain seq x y z
N ASP A 1 -10.16 3.92 19.60
CA ASP A 1 -10.37 3.87 18.15
C ASP A 1 -9.14 3.24 17.49
N ILE A 2 -9.36 2.28 16.60
CA ILE A 2 -8.30 1.65 15.81
C ILE A 2 -8.52 2.03 14.35
N ALA A 3 -7.43 2.37 13.65
CA ALA A 3 -7.43 2.67 12.22
C ALA A 3 -6.35 1.85 11.51
N TYR A 4 -6.64 1.40 10.29
CA TYR A 4 -5.72 0.66 9.44
C TYR A 4 -5.52 1.38 8.11
N SER A 5 -4.33 1.23 7.54
CA SER A 5 -4.02 1.61 6.17
C SER A 5 -3.09 0.55 5.56
N GLU A 6 -3.25 0.27 4.29
CA GLU A 6 -2.50 -0.75 3.57
C GLU A 6 -1.96 -0.19 2.26
N TYR A 7 -0.76 -0.61 1.89
CA TYR A 7 -0.15 -0.30 0.61
C TYR A 7 0.55 -1.53 0.06
N CYS A 8 0.27 -1.85 -1.19
CA CYS A 8 0.92 -2.92 -1.93
C CYS A 8 1.34 -2.40 -3.31
N THR A 9 2.51 -2.82 -3.79
CA THR A 9 2.95 -2.53 -5.16
C THR A 9 2.50 -3.63 -6.11
N GLU A 10 2.43 -3.29 -7.39
CA GLU A 10 2.31 -4.28 -8.45
C GLU A 10 3.67 -4.94 -8.75
N PRO A 11 3.70 -6.21 -9.28
CA PRO A 11 4.94 -6.92 -9.59
C PRO A 11 5.80 -6.24 -10.66
N GLU A 12 5.21 -5.39 -11.48
CA GLU A 12 5.85 -4.67 -12.60
C GLU A 12 6.16 -3.22 -12.26
N ASP A 13 6.44 -2.90 -11.00
CA ASP A 13 6.73 -1.51 -10.63
C ASP A 13 7.96 -1.01 -11.40
N ARG A 14 7.68 -0.03 -12.28
CA ARG A 14 8.58 0.49 -13.30
C ARG A 14 9.68 1.33 -12.68
N GLY A 15 10.72 0.71 -12.19
CA GLY A 15 11.89 1.44 -11.70
C GLY A 15 12.68 0.74 -10.61
N HIS A 16 12.24 -0.39 -10.11
CA HIS A 16 13.00 -1.20 -9.17
C HIS A 16 13.71 -2.34 -9.90
N SER A 17 14.98 -2.54 -9.60
CA SER A 17 15.88 -3.46 -10.29
C SER A 17 15.53 -4.94 -10.12
N ASP A 18 14.58 -5.26 -9.25
CA ASP A 18 14.11 -6.62 -8.94
C ASP A 18 12.63 -6.84 -9.29
N GLY A 19 12.16 -6.28 -10.37
CA GLY A 19 10.79 -6.24 -10.95
C GLY A 19 9.80 -7.39 -10.67
N GLN A 20 10.12 -8.26 -9.71
CA GLN A 20 9.28 -9.35 -9.24
C GLN A 20 8.88 -9.20 -7.75
N LYS A 21 9.47 -8.25 -7.02
CA LYS A 21 9.19 -8.06 -5.60
C LYS A 21 7.94 -7.22 -5.42
N ILE A 22 6.99 -7.76 -4.68
CA ILE A 22 5.81 -7.02 -4.22
C ILE A 22 6.16 -6.44 -2.86
N TRP A 23 6.16 -5.12 -2.77
CA TRP A 23 6.33 -4.43 -1.50
C TRP A 23 4.98 -4.30 -0.84
N GLN A 24 4.89 -4.74 0.41
CA GLN A 24 3.67 -4.70 1.20
C GLN A 24 3.96 -4.07 2.53
N ASN A 25 3.13 -3.12 2.91
CA ASN A 25 3.09 -2.63 4.26
C ASN A 25 1.64 -2.44 4.72
N ARG A 26 1.44 -2.60 6.02
CA ARG A 26 0.18 -2.31 6.67
C ARG A 26 0.45 -1.53 7.94
N MET A 27 -0.25 -0.42 8.10
CA MET A 27 -0.20 0.42 9.28
C MET A 27 -1.41 0.14 10.17
N VAL A 28 -1.18 0.13 11.48
CA VAL A 28 -2.23 0.21 12.50
C VAL A 28 -1.96 1.41 13.40
N ARG A 29 -3.00 2.17 13.70
CA ARG A 29 -3.01 3.18 14.75
C ARG A 29 -4.03 2.81 15.81
N GLU A 30 -3.59 2.80 17.07
CA GLU A 30 -4.44 2.62 18.24
C GLU A 30 -4.11 3.70 19.28
N GLY A 31 -5.03 4.63 19.49
CA GLY A 31 -4.78 5.81 20.33
C GLY A 31 -3.64 6.65 19.78
N ASP A 32 -2.61 6.85 20.61
CA ASP A 32 -1.41 7.62 20.26
C ASP A 32 -0.31 6.76 19.60
N TRP A 33 -0.48 5.45 19.62
CA TRP A 33 0.51 4.54 19.04
C TRP A 33 0.21 4.24 17.57
N LYS A 34 1.26 4.25 16.75
CA LYS A 34 1.24 3.88 15.34
C LYS A 34 2.34 2.89 15.05
N LEU A 35 1.99 1.75 14.44
CA LEU A 35 2.96 0.78 13.93
C LEU A 35 2.78 0.63 12.43
N ILE A 36 3.91 0.62 11.70
CA ILE A 36 3.97 0.30 10.29
C ILE A 36 4.69 -1.03 10.14
N TYR A 37 3.94 -2.05 9.75
CA TYR A 37 4.48 -3.37 9.45
C TYR A 37 4.90 -3.42 7.98
N TYR A 38 6.13 -3.85 7.72
CA TYR A 38 6.66 -4.10 6.38
C TYR A 38 6.90 -5.59 6.21
N HIS A 39 6.24 -6.22 5.26
CA HIS A 39 6.44 -7.66 5.02
C HIS A 39 7.88 -7.96 4.59
N GLY A 40 8.58 -8.80 5.36
CA GLY A 40 9.98 -9.17 5.12
C GLY A 40 11.03 -8.09 5.42
N MET A 41 10.64 -7.03 6.16
CA MET A 41 11.52 -5.95 6.59
C MET A 41 11.22 -5.55 8.05
N PRO A 42 12.13 -4.82 8.74
CA PRO A 42 11.85 -4.27 10.07
C PRO A 42 10.63 -3.37 10.05
N SER A 43 9.78 -3.51 11.07
CA SER A 43 8.65 -2.60 11.31
C SER A 43 9.12 -1.28 11.90
N GLN A 44 8.23 -0.29 11.99
CA GLN A 44 8.46 0.99 12.66
C GLN A 44 7.36 1.24 13.69
N LEU A 45 7.71 1.87 14.81
CA LEU A 45 6.79 2.21 15.89
C LEU A 45 6.95 3.67 16.29
N PHE A 46 5.83 4.40 16.40
CA PHE A 46 5.82 5.80 16.79
C PHE A 46 4.78 6.06 17.89
N ASN A 47 5.09 7.03 18.77
CA ASN A 47 4.13 7.62 19.71
C ASN A 47 3.74 9.02 19.21
N LEU A 48 2.57 9.14 18.60
CA LEU A 48 2.12 10.38 17.95
C LEU A 48 1.77 11.51 18.94
N ALA A 49 1.62 11.20 20.24
CA ALA A 49 1.42 12.25 21.26
C ALA A 49 2.73 13.01 21.54
N ASP A 50 3.85 12.30 21.56
CA ASP A 50 5.17 12.85 21.85
C ASP A 50 5.91 13.25 20.57
N ASP A 51 5.70 12.50 19.49
CA ASP A 51 6.33 12.68 18.18
C ASP A 51 5.30 12.67 17.04
N PRO A 52 4.53 13.75 16.85
CA PRO A 52 3.56 13.86 15.76
C PRO A 52 4.21 13.91 14.36
N GLY A 53 5.53 14.10 14.29
CA GLY A 53 6.31 14.14 13.05
C GLY A 53 6.86 12.79 12.63
N GLU A 54 6.70 11.74 13.46
CA GLU A 54 7.19 10.38 13.17
C GLU A 54 8.69 10.34 12.86
N ILE A 55 9.50 11.03 13.66
CA ILE A 55 10.95 11.18 13.47
C ILE A 55 11.72 10.11 14.24
N ASP A 56 11.26 9.79 15.46
CA ASP A 56 11.91 8.86 16.37
C ASP A 56 11.27 7.47 16.31
N ASP A 57 11.91 6.54 15.62
CA ASP A 57 11.46 5.14 15.56
C ASP A 57 11.74 4.40 16.86
N LEU A 58 10.70 3.97 17.54
CA LEU A 58 10.72 3.32 18.85
C LEU A 58 10.73 1.77 18.77
N ILE A 59 10.81 1.17 17.58
CA ILE A 59 10.64 -0.28 17.40
C ILE A 59 11.67 -1.11 18.19
N ASP A 60 12.90 -0.63 18.27
CA ASP A 60 14.01 -1.31 18.95
C ASP A 60 14.14 -0.93 20.43
N HIS A 61 13.26 -0.08 20.96
CA HIS A 61 13.30 0.33 22.35
C HIS A 61 12.66 -0.73 23.28
N PRO A 62 13.43 -1.32 24.22
CA PRO A 62 12.93 -2.42 25.05
C PRO A 62 11.68 -2.07 25.87
N GLU A 63 11.56 -0.81 26.32
CA GLU A 63 10.41 -0.32 27.05
C GLU A 63 9.10 -0.33 26.24
N HIS A 64 9.17 -0.35 24.92
CA HIS A 64 8.02 -0.33 24.03
C HIS A 64 7.75 -1.68 23.34
N ALA A 65 8.56 -2.71 23.65
CA ALA A 65 8.44 -4.05 23.05
C ALA A 65 7.02 -4.63 23.15
N ALA A 66 6.39 -4.51 24.32
CA ALA A 66 5.01 -5.03 24.52
C ALA A 66 3.98 -4.31 23.63
N VAL A 67 4.17 -3.01 23.37
CA VAL A 67 3.30 -2.24 22.46
C VAL A 67 3.55 -2.69 21.02
N ALA A 68 4.80 -2.83 20.62
CA ALA A 68 5.19 -3.31 19.30
C ALA A 68 4.62 -4.70 18.99
N GLU A 69 4.77 -5.66 19.93
CA GLU A 69 4.21 -7.00 19.80
C GLU A 69 2.69 -6.99 19.65
N ARG A 70 2.00 -6.24 20.50
CA ARG A 70 0.53 -6.13 20.46
C ARG A 70 0.04 -5.53 19.14
N LEU A 71 0.63 -4.43 18.67
CA LEU A 71 0.23 -3.79 17.42
C LEU A 71 0.58 -4.65 16.21
N THR A 72 1.69 -5.38 16.24
CA THR A 72 2.03 -6.36 15.21
C THR A 72 0.99 -7.47 15.14
N ALA A 73 0.55 -7.98 16.30
CA ALA A 73 -0.51 -8.99 16.35
C ALA A 73 -1.82 -8.45 15.74
N LEU A 74 -2.21 -7.20 16.04
CA LEU A 74 -3.39 -6.57 15.45
C LEU A 74 -3.28 -6.44 13.91
N VAL A 75 -2.10 -6.09 13.40
CA VAL A 75 -1.88 -6.01 11.94
C VAL A 75 -2.11 -7.36 11.28
N LEU A 76 -1.62 -8.45 11.89
CA LEU A 76 -1.62 -9.79 11.31
C LEU A 76 -2.89 -10.61 11.62
N GLU A 77 -3.78 -10.11 12.49
CA GLU A 77 -4.99 -10.85 12.90
C GLU A 77 -5.94 -11.13 11.73
N GLU A 78 -6.11 -10.16 10.83
CA GLU A 78 -7.01 -10.27 9.67
C GLU A 78 -6.28 -10.02 8.33
N TRP A 79 -4.95 -10.04 8.34
CA TRP A 79 -4.15 -9.75 7.16
C TRP A 79 -3.02 -10.76 7.01
N ASP A 80 -3.08 -11.50 5.92
CA ASP A 80 -2.07 -12.46 5.51
C ASP A 80 -1.30 -11.92 4.29
N PRO A 81 -0.05 -11.45 4.48
CA PRO A 81 0.73 -10.88 3.38
C PRO A 81 1.06 -11.89 2.28
N GLU A 82 1.19 -13.18 2.60
CA GLU A 82 1.45 -14.21 1.59
C GLU A 82 0.21 -14.46 0.72
N TRP A 83 -0.97 -14.45 1.34
CA TRP A 83 -2.22 -14.52 0.60
C TRP A 83 -2.40 -13.28 -0.30
N VAL A 84 -2.16 -12.07 0.23
CA VAL A 84 -2.24 -10.81 -0.54
C VAL A 84 -1.29 -10.85 -1.73
N GLU A 85 -0.03 -11.28 -1.53
CA GLU A 85 0.93 -11.44 -2.62
C GLU A 85 0.42 -12.38 -3.71
N SER A 86 -0.16 -13.51 -3.30
CA SER A 86 -0.72 -14.50 -4.24
C SER A 86 -1.85 -13.91 -5.09
N GLN A 87 -2.72 -13.08 -4.49
CA GLN A 87 -3.81 -12.40 -5.21
C GLN A 87 -3.28 -11.36 -6.22
N ILE A 88 -2.29 -10.55 -5.81
CA ILE A 88 -1.68 -9.54 -6.69
C ILE A 88 -1.01 -10.23 -7.90
N ARG A 89 -0.26 -11.32 -7.66
CA ARG A 89 0.36 -12.09 -8.75
C ARG A 89 -0.67 -12.73 -9.68
N GLY A 90 -1.78 -13.23 -9.14
CA GLY A 90 -2.89 -13.75 -9.94
C GLY A 90 -3.51 -12.68 -10.83
N GLN A 91 -3.82 -11.51 -10.28
CA GLN A 91 -4.35 -10.37 -11.03
C GLN A 91 -3.39 -9.89 -12.12
N SER A 92 -2.09 -9.82 -11.82
CA SER A 92 -1.07 -9.43 -12.80
C SER A 92 -0.99 -10.42 -13.97
N ALA A 93 -1.13 -11.72 -13.70
CA ALA A 93 -1.19 -12.74 -14.76
C ALA A 93 -2.42 -12.55 -15.66
N ASP A 94 -3.58 -12.26 -15.07
CA ASP A 94 -4.83 -11.98 -15.82
C ASP A 94 -4.71 -10.70 -16.65
N LEU A 95 -4.07 -9.66 -16.11
CA LEU A 95 -3.78 -8.42 -16.84
C LEU A 95 -2.83 -8.67 -18.02
N GLY A 96 -1.86 -9.58 -17.87
CA GLY A 96 -0.97 -10.01 -18.93
C GLY A 96 -1.70 -10.62 -20.13
N ILE A 97 -2.91 -11.14 -19.94
CA ILE A 97 -3.78 -11.65 -21.00
C ILE A 97 -4.73 -10.55 -21.51
N THR A 98 -5.38 -9.83 -20.60
CA THR A 98 -6.45 -8.89 -20.92
C THR A 98 -5.96 -7.62 -21.57
N ILE A 99 -4.79 -7.09 -21.18
CA ILE A 99 -4.20 -5.88 -21.79
C ILE A 99 -3.88 -6.09 -23.29
N PRO A 100 -3.12 -7.14 -23.70
CA PRO A 100 -2.87 -7.41 -25.11
C PRO A 100 -4.14 -7.71 -25.91
N TRP A 101 -5.12 -8.39 -25.28
CA TRP A 101 -6.42 -8.64 -25.88
C TRP A 101 -7.17 -7.33 -26.14
N ALA A 102 -7.27 -6.46 -25.15
CA ALA A 102 -7.93 -5.16 -25.26
C ALA A 102 -7.25 -4.26 -26.32
N ALA A 103 -5.92 -4.24 -26.34
CA ALA A 103 -5.16 -3.50 -27.36
C ALA A 103 -5.46 -3.98 -28.78
N LYS A 104 -5.69 -5.28 -28.96
CA LYS A 104 -5.99 -5.89 -30.26
C LYS A 104 -7.45 -5.74 -30.70
N THR A 105 -8.39 -5.90 -29.77
CA THR A 105 -9.83 -5.93 -30.08
C THR A 105 -10.51 -4.58 -29.92
N LYS A 106 -9.89 -3.64 -29.17
CA LYS A 106 -10.41 -2.31 -28.86
C LYS A 106 -11.89 -2.33 -28.45
N PRO A 107 -12.24 -3.09 -27.40
CA PRO A 107 -13.62 -3.15 -26.92
C PRO A 107 -14.09 -1.75 -26.49
N ALA A 108 -15.39 -1.48 -26.62
CA ALA A 108 -15.97 -0.17 -26.36
C ALA A 108 -15.67 0.37 -24.94
N ASP A 109 -15.47 -0.51 -23.96
CA ASP A 109 -15.16 -0.13 -22.57
C ASP A 109 -13.71 0.29 -22.32
N THR A 110 -12.78 0.11 -23.26
CA THR A 110 -11.39 0.59 -23.10
C THR A 110 -11.29 2.11 -23.05
N ILE A 111 -12.31 2.81 -23.56
CA ILE A 111 -12.39 4.30 -23.57
C ILE A 111 -12.92 4.86 -22.24
N ARG A 112 -13.31 4.01 -21.31
CA ARG A 112 -13.94 4.41 -20.03
C ARG A 112 -13.07 5.33 -19.16
N TRP A 113 -11.77 5.34 -19.39
CA TRP A 113 -10.78 6.10 -18.64
C TRP A 113 -10.12 7.22 -19.45
N ASP A 114 -10.54 7.44 -20.69
CA ASP A 114 -10.13 8.64 -21.41
C ASP A 114 -10.71 9.85 -20.66
N LEU A 115 -9.82 10.63 -20.06
CA LEU A 115 -10.21 11.89 -19.43
C LEU A 115 -10.87 12.76 -20.51
N ASN A 116 -12.13 13.09 -20.31
CA ASN A 116 -12.75 14.11 -21.15
C ASN A 116 -12.03 15.44 -20.88
N PRO A 117 -11.39 16.06 -21.89
CA PRO A 117 -10.69 17.34 -21.71
C PRO A 117 -11.58 18.44 -21.13
N GLU A 118 -12.90 18.34 -21.29
CA GLU A 118 -13.87 19.27 -20.71
C GLU A 118 -13.97 19.13 -19.16
N TRP A 119 -13.44 18.05 -18.59
CA TRP A 119 -13.41 17.82 -17.12
C TRP A 119 -12.08 18.21 -16.49
N ASP A 120 -11.12 18.67 -17.31
CA ASP A 120 -9.86 19.19 -16.82
C ASP A 120 -10.02 20.66 -16.41
N TYR A 121 -10.34 20.86 -15.13
CA TYR A 121 -10.52 22.20 -14.55
C TYR A 121 -9.19 22.92 -14.27
N LEU A 122 -8.04 22.24 -14.42
CA LEU A 122 -6.74 22.81 -14.09
C LEU A 122 -6.18 23.68 -15.22
N ASP A 123 -6.57 23.41 -16.47
CA ASP A 123 -6.13 24.16 -17.65
C ASP A 123 -7.10 25.28 -18.11
N GLN A 124 -8.18 25.53 -17.35
CA GLN A 124 -9.07 26.65 -17.69
C GLN A 124 -8.42 27.96 -17.24
N PRO A 125 -8.25 28.95 -18.15
CA PRO A 125 -7.79 30.27 -17.76
C PRO A 125 -8.77 30.86 -16.76
N GLN A 126 -8.25 31.20 -15.57
CA GLN A 126 -9.05 31.89 -14.55
C GLN A 126 -9.49 33.24 -15.10
N ALA A 127 -10.79 33.45 -15.16
CA ALA A 127 -11.41 34.71 -15.63
C ALA A 127 -11.20 35.84 -14.62
#